data_e9f2343879747e67eb559b53ccc98c7c
#
_entry.id   e9f2343879747e67eb559b53ccc98c7c
#
_cell.length_a   1.000
_cell.length_b   1.000
_cell.length_c   1.000
_cell.angle_alpha   90.00
_cell.angle_beta   90.00
_cell.angle_gamma   90.00
#
_symmetry.space_group_name_H-M   'P 1'
#
loop_
_entity.id
_entity.type
_entity.pdbx_description
1 polymer ?
#
loop_
_entity_poly.entity_id
_entity_poly.type
_entity_poly.pdbx_seq_one_letter_code
_entity_poly.pdbx_strand_id
1 'polypeptide(L)'
;MKRKGYFIILAVSLFMFLGNAEALEVASLMKDGKEVKYEDIDEAILSAQDKDIITLLSDVSPTKTFYKSLTFKGNFTITYNVYGWRYKSDLTLDGSHLVINSKEGMKKADNGEAPTWASMVLGGNLTAINGGSITFSYDSNKGVMNAIYADNKATINVIDNAKFKIEGLNTSGKAGQGIQLDMTAGSGIFVKNNSSFLIDGANRGYVNSPTVYVENSNFTVQNCTANASNGGLFEAKNSKINFLNNAGHGLSTGILKVSNNSVVNATNNAYYGITSTNEITVDDSSTIISNENGYGFIGGGIRLGTSGKLNKSVGNIASGAKVTLKGNKSNALENYGQFKFAENVSLEITENKDKSNGAGIFNAGTLTLPSKAIVQNNHADNYGGGIYNKGTVNAINSALYNNHAGKAGDDIYNVTDALFNFSKTSIDWNLDDCDHLIDDWYLDTEEKRYNVHDEENYFVQKYDKALETRENIALKAAHNLLGKVIVKYVDEEGNELISSIEMTGSLDDNYETESKEIPNYELVSIPLNSKGVYQKEDITVMYVYKKVSSVFEEQIPPTGENFKLSYPIFALISLIVLAGVFILKKRI
;
A
#
# COMPACT_ATOMS: atom_id res chain seq x y z
N MET A 1 32.95 -71.89 -72.03
CA MET A 1 33.61 -71.98 -70.72
C MET A 1 32.62 -71.61 -69.62
N LYS A 2 32.11 -72.60 -68.91
CA LYS A 2 31.15 -72.43 -67.82
C LYS A 2 31.94 -72.34 -66.47
N ARG A 3 31.82 -71.23 -65.78
CA ARG A 3 32.31 -71.18 -64.39
C ARG A 3 31.13 -71.36 -63.43
N LYS A 4 31.16 -72.42 -62.65
CA LYS A 4 30.25 -72.73 -61.58
C LYS A 4 30.71 -71.87 -60.37
N GLY A 5 29.80 -70.99 -59.84
CA GLY A 5 29.97 -70.29 -58.57
C GLY A 5 29.36 -71.13 -57.46
N TYR A 6 30.16 -71.46 -56.47
CA TYR A 6 29.69 -72.05 -55.20
C TYR A 6 29.08 -71.00 -54.30
N PHE A 7 27.81 -71.16 -53.93
CA PHE A 7 27.17 -70.41 -52.89
C PHE A 7 27.52 -71.05 -51.53
N ILE A 8 28.31 -70.38 -50.71
CA ILE A 8 28.50 -70.75 -49.31
C ILE A 8 27.39 -70.10 -48.55
N ILE A 9 26.43 -70.87 -48.00
CA ILE A 9 25.41 -70.43 -47.05
C ILE A 9 26.07 -70.40 -45.69
N LEU A 10 26.40 -69.18 -45.22
CA LEU A 10 26.83 -68.95 -43.84
C LEU A 10 25.56 -68.91 -42.97
N ALA A 11 25.22 -69.99 -42.26
CA ALA A 11 24.20 -69.99 -41.24
C ALA A 11 24.73 -69.21 -40.05
N VAL A 12 24.38 -67.95 -39.93
CA VAL A 12 24.56 -67.16 -38.72
C VAL A 12 23.45 -67.62 -37.78
N SER A 13 23.80 -68.45 -36.80
CA SER A 13 22.96 -68.74 -35.66
C SER A 13 22.85 -67.49 -34.80
N LEU A 14 21.78 -66.72 -35.04
CA LEU A 14 21.38 -65.63 -34.15
C LEU A 14 20.88 -66.26 -32.85
N PHE A 15 21.77 -66.40 -31.86
CA PHE A 15 21.37 -66.61 -30.48
C PHE A 15 20.60 -65.36 -30.06
N MET A 16 19.26 -65.40 -30.12
CA MET A 16 18.44 -64.49 -29.36
C MET A 16 18.69 -64.79 -27.86
N PHE A 17 19.49 -63.99 -27.23
CA PHE A 17 19.39 -63.83 -25.80
C PHE A 17 17.98 -63.23 -25.57
N LEU A 18 16.99 -64.07 -25.34
CA LEU A 18 15.82 -63.74 -24.56
C LEU A 18 16.33 -63.58 -23.13
N GLY A 19 16.98 -62.48 -22.85
CA GLY A 19 17.05 -61.97 -21.52
C GLY A 19 15.59 -61.82 -21.08
N ASN A 20 15.15 -62.56 -20.11
CA ASN A 20 13.93 -62.19 -19.38
C ASN A 20 14.12 -60.74 -19.01
N ALA A 21 13.47 -59.82 -19.65
CA ALA A 21 13.29 -58.49 -19.12
C ALA A 21 12.49 -58.74 -17.84
N GLU A 22 13.19 -58.77 -16.68
CA GLU A 22 12.51 -58.72 -15.41
C GLU A 22 11.62 -57.47 -15.49
N ALA A 23 10.32 -57.68 -15.37
CA ALA A 23 9.40 -56.56 -15.39
C ALA A 23 9.78 -55.63 -14.25
N LEU A 24 9.86 -54.34 -14.55
CA LEU A 24 10.37 -53.32 -13.63
C LEU A 24 9.35 -53.13 -12.50
N GLU A 25 9.74 -53.46 -11.28
CA GLU A 25 8.93 -53.21 -10.09
C GLU A 25 8.70 -51.69 -9.93
N VAL A 26 7.45 -51.28 -9.88
CA VAL A 26 7.07 -49.86 -9.81
C VAL A 26 6.62 -49.39 -8.44
N ALA A 27 6.20 -50.36 -7.58
CA ALA A 27 5.77 -50.08 -6.22
C ALA A 27 5.99 -51.25 -5.28
N SER A 28 6.05 -50.98 -3.99
CA SER A 28 6.04 -52.02 -2.95
C SER A 28 5.07 -51.67 -1.82
N LEU A 29 4.60 -52.73 -1.12
CA LEU A 29 3.65 -52.63 -0.02
C LEU A 29 4.02 -53.67 1.06
N MET A 30 4.00 -53.25 2.32
CA MET A 30 4.19 -54.18 3.45
C MET A 30 2.92 -54.95 3.72
N LYS A 31 2.95 -56.31 3.64
CA LYS A 31 1.85 -57.22 3.96
C LYS A 31 2.33 -58.28 4.93
N ASP A 32 1.67 -58.42 6.05
CA ASP A 32 2.01 -59.40 7.09
C ASP A 32 3.49 -59.41 7.48
N GLY A 33 4.09 -58.18 7.54
CA GLY A 33 5.50 -57.98 7.87
C GLY A 33 6.49 -58.30 6.74
N LYS A 34 6.01 -58.57 5.53
CA LYS A 34 6.84 -58.83 4.33
C LYS A 34 6.60 -57.74 3.27
N GLU A 35 7.65 -57.35 2.60
CA GLU A 35 7.56 -56.48 1.44
C GLU A 35 7.08 -57.28 0.23
N VAL A 36 5.97 -56.80 -0.38
CA VAL A 36 5.43 -57.30 -1.64
C VAL A 36 5.62 -56.23 -2.68
N LYS A 37 6.26 -56.60 -3.79
CA LYS A 37 6.56 -55.71 -4.92
C LYS A 37 5.56 -55.92 -6.05
N TYR A 38 5.29 -54.84 -6.79
CA TYR A 38 4.29 -54.77 -7.85
C TYR A 38 4.91 -54.16 -9.13
N GLU A 39 4.61 -54.78 -10.25
CA GLU A 39 4.96 -54.30 -11.60
C GLU A 39 3.90 -53.34 -12.17
N ASP A 40 2.70 -53.34 -11.54
CA ASP A 40 1.59 -52.45 -11.89
C ASP A 40 1.12 -51.69 -10.65
N ILE A 41 1.06 -50.36 -10.76
CA ILE A 41 0.60 -49.49 -9.70
C ILE A 41 -0.88 -49.68 -9.37
N ASP A 42 -1.74 -49.99 -10.35
CA ASP A 42 -3.16 -50.26 -10.12
C ASP A 42 -3.37 -51.52 -9.27
N GLU A 43 -2.51 -52.54 -9.45
CA GLU A 43 -2.51 -53.73 -8.62
C GLU A 43 -2.04 -53.43 -7.20
N ALA A 44 -1.00 -52.63 -7.02
CA ALA A 44 -0.55 -52.19 -5.69
C ALA A 44 -1.66 -51.45 -4.95
N ILE A 45 -2.31 -50.47 -5.61
CA ILE A 45 -3.42 -49.70 -5.05
C ILE A 45 -4.61 -50.59 -4.71
N LEU A 46 -4.97 -51.54 -5.59
CA LEU A 46 -6.08 -52.47 -5.34
C LEU A 46 -5.81 -53.37 -4.15
N SER A 47 -4.56 -53.81 -4.02
CA SER A 47 -4.09 -54.71 -2.96
C SER A 47 -3.92 -54.02 -1.60
N ALA A 48 -3.72 -52.72 -1.56
CA ALA A 48 -3.57 -51.95 -0.33
C ALA A 48 -4.86 -51.94 0.49
N GLN A 49 -4.72 -51.87 1.80
CA GLN A 49 -5.81 -51.65 2.76
C GLN A 49 -5.90 -50.15 3.10
N ASP A 50 -6.94 -49.76 3.82
CA ASP A 50 -7.09 -48.39 4.33
C ASP A 50 -5.93 -48.04 5.27
N LYS A 51 -5.30 -46.88 5.04
CA LYS A 51 -4.11 -46.37 5.75
C LYS A 51 -2.77 -47.05 5.43
N ASP A 52 -2.73 -47.90 4.41
CA ASP A 52 -1.48 -48.51 3.98
C ASP A 52 -0.53 -47.46 3.34
N ILE A 53 0.76 -47.80 3.38
CA ILE A 53 1.83 -47.03 2.75
C ILE A 53 2.31 -47.80 1.51
N ILE A 54 2.14 -47.18 0.33
CA ILE A 54 2.68 -47.65 -0.93
C ILE A 54 4.00 -46.95 -1.17
N THR A 55 5.10 -47.66 -1.18
CA THR A 55 6.41 -47.12 -1.55
C THR A 55 6.55 -47.18 -3.07
N LEU A 56 6.73 -46.02 -3.70
CA LEU A 56 7.00 -45.94 -5.13
C LEU A 56 8.46 -46.29 -5.41
N LEU A 57 8.70 -47.02 -6.47
CA LEU A 57 10.03 -47.45 -6.94
C LEU A 57 10.38 -46.81 -8.31
N SER A 58 9.37 -46.24 -8.99
CA SER A 58 9.50 -45.50 -10.24
C SER A 58 8.34 -44.50 -10.40
N ASP A 59 8.41 -43.66 -11.43
CA ASP A 59 7.28 -42.83 -11.87
C ASP A 59 6.15 -43.74 -12.39
N VAL A 60 4.90 -43.42 -12.05
CA VAL A 60 3.74 -44.23 -12.37
C VAL A 60 2.57 -43.42 -12.91
N SER A 61 1.73 -44.08 -13.73
CA SER A 61 0.50 -43.48 -14.28
C SER A 61 -0.68 -44.41 -14.07
N PRO A 62 -1.34 -44.38 -12.88
CA PRO A 62 -2.48 -45.24 -12.60
C PRO A 62 -3.61 -45.01 -13.61
N THR A 63 -4.30 -46.07 -13.99
CA THR A 63 -5.46 -46.02 -14.90
C THR A 63 -6.79 -45.95 -14.16
N LYS A 64 -6.79 -46.29 -12.87
CA LYS A 64 -7.98 -46.35 -12.02
C LYS A 64 -7.88 -45.40 -10.83
N THR A 65 -8.98 -44.77 -10.46
CA THR A 65 -9.10 -44.00 -9.24
C THR A 65 -9.43 -44.90 -8.05
N PHE A 66 -9.04 -44.45 -6.86
CA PHE A 66 -9.23 -45.18 -5.61
C PHE A 66 -9.91 -44.32 -4.53
N TYR A 67 -10.33 -44.97 -3.43
CA TYR A 67 -11.12 -44.30 -2.37
C TYR A 67 -10.57 -44.55 -0.95
N LYS A 68 -9.53 -45.36 -0.81
CA LYS A 68 -8.91 -45.69 0.46
C LYS A 68 -8.04 -44.55 0.95
N SER A 69 -7.91 -44.38 2.26
CA SER A 69 -6.85 -43.56 2.82
C SER A 69 -5.50 -44.21 2.51
N LEU A 70 -4.64 -43.53 1.76
CA LEU A 70 -3.34 -44.06 1.38
C LEU A 70 -2.24 -43.02 1.57
N THR A 71 -1.03 -43.52 1.87
CA THR A 71 0.20 -42.75 1.82
C THR A 71 1.07 -43.28 0.68
N PHE A 72 1.46 -42.41 -0.25
CA PHE A 72 2.48 -42.73 -1.23
C PHE A 72 3.82 -42.17 -0.76
N LYS A 73 4.84 -43.01 -0.70
CA LYS A 73 6.18 -42.68 -0.24
C LYS A 73 7.22 -42.89 -1.32
N GLY A 74 8.26 -42.05 -1.34
CA GLY A 74 9.35 -42.12 -2.31
C GLY A 74 9.36 -40.92 -3.24
N ASN A 75 10.53 -40.63 -3.80
CA ASN A 75 10.73 -39.41 -4.64
C ASN A 75 10.39 -39.71 -6.12
N PHE A 76 9.15 -40.15 -6.37
CA PHE A 76 8.64 -40.47 -7.70
C PHE A 76 7.29 -39.81 -7.94
N THR A 77 6.91 -39.72 -9.22
CA THR A 77 5.71 -39.00 -9.67
C THR A 77 4.56 -39.98 -9.94
N ILE A 78 3.38 -39.64 -9.45
CA ILE A 78 2.10 -40.26 -9.78
C ILE A 78 1.36 -39.31 -10.72
N THR A 79 1.15 -39.70 -11.97
CA THR A 79 0.48 -38.86 -12.98
C THR A 79 -0.92 -39.40 -13.27
N TYR A 80 -1.94 -38.56 -13.04
CA TYR A 80 -3.32 -38.84 -13.43
C TYR A 80 -3.77 -37.93 -14.58
N ASN A 81 -4.39 -38.52 -15.57
CA ASN A 81 -5.03 -37.83 -16.69
C ASN A 81 -6.56 -38.01 -16.61
N VAL A 82 -7.14 -37.57 -15.48
CA VAL A 82 -8.56 -37.73 -15.19
C VAL A 82 -9.20 -36.44 -14.67
N TYR A 83 -10.51 -36.32 -14.80
CA TYR A 83 -11.35 -35.33 -14.12
C TYR A 83 -12.52 -35.98 -13.39
N GLY A 84 -13.07 -35.26 -12.43
CA GLY A 84 -14.18 -35.76 -11.63
C GLY A 84 -13.79 -36.85 -10.64
N TRP A 85 -12.53 -36.87 -10.21
CA TRP A 85 -12.08 -37.80 -9.20
C TRP A 85 -12.64 -37.42 -7.83
N ARG A 86 -13.63 -38.17 -7.37
CA ARG A 86 -14.19 -38.02 -6.01
C ARG A 86 -13.37 -38.81 -5.00
N TYR A 87 -12.70 -38.09 -4.11
CA TYR A 87 -11.83 -38.69 -3.10
C TYR A 87 -12.31 -38.32 -1.69
N LYS A 88 -12.92 -39.24 -0.99
CA LYS A 88 -13.56 -39.00 0.31
C LYS A 88 -12.70 -39.36 1.52
N SER A 89 -11.49 -39.80 1.30
CA SER A 89 -10.55 -40.31 2.31
C SER A 89 -9.31 -39.42 2.41
N ASP A 90 -8.33 -39.78 3.21
CA ASP A 90 -7.09 -39.05 3.39
C ASP A 90 -6.02 -39.54 2.40
N LEU A 91 -5.44 -38.61 1.63
CA LEU A 91 -4.32 -38.87 0.72
C LEU A 91 -3.07 -38.12 1.21
N THR A 92 -1.99 -38.90 1.43
CA THR A 92 -0.70 -38.34 1.83
C THR A 92 0.38 -38.66 0.81
N LEU A 93 1.15 -37.65 0.42
CA LEU A 93 2.31 -37.72 -0.46
C LEU A 93 3.55 -37.43 0.41
N ASP A 94 4.21 -38.50 0.85
CA ASP A 94 5.42 -38.45 1.69
C ASP A 94 6.68 -38.53 0.81
N GLY A 95 7.19 -37.38 0.43
CA GLY A 95 8.29 -37.25 -0.53
C GLY A 95 7.90 -37.53 -1.98
N SER A 96 6.69 -38.01 -2.26
CA SER A 96 6.21 -38.31 -3.60
C SER A 96 5.45 -37.16 -4.23
N HIS A 97 5.23 -37.22 -5.55
CA HIS A 97 4.68 -36.15 -6.33
C HIS A 97 3.39 -36.57 -7.03
N LEU A 98 2.28 -35.90 -6.75
CA LEU A 98 1.03 -36.08 -7.48
C LEU A 98 0.88 -35.02 -8.56
N VAL A 99 0.66 -35.45 -9.80
CA VAL A 99 0.37 -34.57 -10.93
C VAL A 99 -0.99 -34.93 -11.50
N ILE A 100 -1.93 -34.02 -11.49
CA ILE A 100 -3.23 -34.16 -12.14
C ILE A 100 -3.23 -33.28 -13.39
N ASN A 101 -3.13 -33.91 -14.54
CA ASN A 101 -3.14 -33.25 -15.83
C ASN A 101 -4.55 -33.17 -16.38
N SER A 102 -4.99 -31.96 -16.66
CA SER A 102 -6.25 -31.70 -17.35
C SER A 102 -5.99 -31.25 -18.78
N LYS A 103 -5.47 -32.18 -19.61
CA LYS A 103 -5.14 -31.98 -21.02
C LYS A 103 -6.16 -32.62 -21.96
N GLU A 104 -6.00 -32.40 -23.27
CA GLU A 104 -6.82 -33.04 -24.28
C GLU A 104 -6.83 -34.57 -24.14
N GLY A 105 -8.00 -35.17 -24.21
CA GLY A 105 -8.15 -36.63 -24.07
C GLY A 105 -8.32 -37.14 -22.65
N MET A 106 -8.46 -36.27 -21.63
CA MET A 106 -8.83 -36.72 -20.27
C MET A 106 -10.06 -37.58 -20.27
N LYS A 107 -10.01 -38.65 -19.47
CA LYS A 107 -11.16 -39.50 -19.19
C LYS A 107 -11.85 -39.05 -17.90
N LYS A 108 -13.18 -39.25 -17.86
CA LYS A 108 -13.90 -39.12 -16.61
C LYS A 108 -13.44 -40.28 -15.69
N ALA A 109 -13.23 -39.97 -14.39
CA ALA A 109 -12.91 -40.98 -13.41
C ALA A 109 -14.02 -42.06 -13.36
N ASP A 110 -13.63 -43.32 -13.23
CA ASP A 110 -14.53 -44.50 -13.32
C ASP A 110 -15.65 -44.54 -12.28
N ASN A 111 -15.57 -43.71 -11.26
CA ASN A 111 -16.48 -43.67 -10.13
C ASN A 111 -17.78 -42.88 -10.34
N GLY A 112 -18.22 -42.75 -11.56
CA GLY A 112 -19.57 -42.39 -12.04
C GLY A 112 -20.35 -41.22 -11.41
N GLU A 113 -20.15 -40.91 -10.14
CA GLU A 113 -20.95 -39.96 -9.33
C GLU A 113 -20.34 -38.58 -9.17
N ALA A 114 -19.11 -38.36 -9.61
CA ALA A 114 -18.48 -37.04 -9.43
C ALA A 114 -18.99 -36.03 -10.45
N PRO A 115 -19.23 -34.78 -10.04
CA PRO A 115 -19.60 -33.75 -10.95
C PRO A 115 -18.47 -33.53 -11.97
N THR A 116 -18.84 -33.39 -13.24
CA THR A 116 -17.90 -33.24 -14.37
C THR A 116 -17.17 -31.89 -14.38
N TRP A 117 -17.39 -31.03 -13.37
CA TRP A 117 -16.90 -29.65 -13.30
C TRP A 117 -15.70 -29.46 -12.35
N ALA A 118 -15.21 -30.51 -11.68
CA ALA A 118 -14.00 -30.44 -10.86
C ALA A 118 -13.00 -31.52 -11.27
N SER A 119 -11.71 -31.23 -11.21
CA SER A 119 -10.69 -32.29 -11.39
C SER A 119 -10.70 -33.25 -10.21
N MET A 120 -10.76 -32.72 -8.98
CA MET A 120 -10.82 -33.50 -7.75
C MET A 120 -11.91 -32.97 -6.82
N VAL A 121 -12.71 -33.91 -6.27
CA VAL A 121 -13.69 -33.62 -5.22
C VAL A 121 -13.21 -34.24 -3.93
N LEU A 122 -12.85 -33.41 -2.96
CA LEU A 122 -12.31 -33.81 -1.67
C LEU A 122 -13.43 -34.02 -0.62
N GLY A 123 -13.32 -35.08 0.16
CA GLY A 123 -14.12 -35.30 1.35
C GLY A 123 -13.26 -35.69 2.57
N GLY A 124 -11.94 -35.54 2.48
CA GLY A 124 -10.94 -35.79 3.51
C GLY A 124 -9.73 -34.86 3.36
N ASN A 125 -8.59 -35.29 3.89
CA ASN A 125 -7.37 -34.48 3.89
C ASN A 125 -6.50 -34.83 2.66
N LEU A 126 -6.02 -33.80 1.98
CA LEU A 126 -5.02 -33.91 0.92
C LEU A 126 -3.71 -33.32 1.46
N THR A 127 -2.69 -34.15 1.64
CA THR A 127 -1.47 -33.79 2.35
C THR A 127 -0.23 -34.05 1.49
N ALA A 128 0.65 -33.11 1.38
CA ALA A 128 2.03 -33.27 0.89
C ALA A 128 3.00 -32.94 2.02
N ILE A 129 3.93 -33.86 2.30
CA ILE A 129 4.94 -33.73 3.35
C ILE A 129 6.33 -34.17 2.86
N ASN A 130 7.38 -33.78 3.61
CA ASN A 130 8.75 -34.27 3.38
C ASN A 130 9.26 -34.03 1.94
N GLY A 131 9.01 -32.85 1.38
CA GLY A 131 9.38 -32.53 0.00
C GLY A 131 8.39 -33.02 -1.06
N GLY A 132 7.31 -33.71 -0.67
CA GLY A 132 6.24 -34.13 -1.58
C GLY A 132 5.56 -32.97 -2.30
N SER A 133 4.85 -33.27 -3.39
CA SER A 133 4.15 -32.20 -4.11
C SER A 133 2.80 -32.62 -4.69
N ILE A 134 1.94 -31.63 -4.88
CA ILE A 134 0.65 -31.75 -5.54
C ILE A 134 0.56 -30.70 -6.63
N THR A 135 0.39 -31.09 -7.87
CA THR A 135 0.30 -30.20 -9.03
C THR A 135 -0.96 -30.49 -9.83
N PHE A 136 -1.73 -29.44 -10.10
CA PHE A 136 -2.82 -29.42 -11.08
C PHE A 136 -2.38 -28.58 -12.26
N SER A 137 -2.28 -29.20 -13.44
CA SER A 137 -1.85 -28.54 -14.67
C SER A 137 -2.96 -28.57 -15.72
N TYR A 138 -3.30 -27.42 -16.27
CA TYR A 138 -4.39 -27.26 -17.22
C TYR A 138 -3.88 -26.72 -18.54
N ASP A 139 -4.47 -27.22 -19.63
CA ASP A 139 -4.40 -26.60 -20.94
C ASP A 139 -5.54 -25.56 -21.03
N SER A 140 -5.23 -24.36 -21.42
CA SER A 140 -6.09 -23.16 -21.37
C SER A 140 -7.46 -23.29 -22.06
N ASN A 141 -7.70 -24.37 -22.79
CA ASN A 141 -8.87 -24.54 -23.67
C ASN A 141 -9.88 -25.60 -23.19
N LYS A 142 -9.77 -26.21 -22.03
CA LYS A 142 -10.66 -27.34 -21.66
C LYS A 142 -11.26 -27.29 -20.27
N GLY A 143 -12.47 -26.99 -20.29
CA GLY A 143 -13.71 -27.07 -19.56
C GLY A 143 -13.80 -27.68 -18.16
N VAL A 144 -12.75 -27.75 -17.34
CA VAL A 144 -12.90 -28.04 -15.91
C VAL A 144 -13.15 -26.73 -15.17
N MET A 145 -14.21 -26.68 -14.36
CA MET A 145 -14.56 -25.45 -13.63
C MET A 145 -13.74 -25.26 -12.36
N ASN A 146 -13.31 -26.32 -11.67
CA ASN A 146 -12.51 -26.21 -10.43
C ASN A 146 -11.36 -27.23 -10.45
N ALA A 147 -10.20 -26.83 -9.92
CA ALA A 147 -9.15 -27.82 -9.66
C ALA A 147 -9.55 -28.72 -8.48
N ILE A 148 -9.91 -28.11 -7.36
CA ILE A 148 -10.39 -28.80 -6.16
C ILE A 148 -11.74 -28.23 -5.74
N TYR A 149 -12.68 -29.13 -5.46
CA TYR A 149 -13.93 -28.83 -4.78
C TYR A 149 -14.08 -29.72 -3.56
N ALA A 150 -14.54 -29.17 -2.44
CA ALA A 150 -14.90 -29.95 -1.26
C ALA A 150 -16.38 -29.77 -0.94
N ASP A 151 -17.09 -30.86 -0.76
CA ASP A 151 -18.50 -30.90 -0.38
C ASP A 151 -18.73 -31.24 1.12
N ASN A 152 -17.64 -31.39 1.85
CA ASN A 152 -17.59 -31.66 3.28
C ASN A 152 -16.30 -31.10 3.87
N LYS A 153 -16.09 -31.35 5.17
CA LYS A 153 -14.84 -30.98 5.83
C LYS A 153 -13.65 -31.61 5.09
N ALA A 154 -12.76 -30.71 4.60
CA ALA A 154 -11.55 -31.10 3.92
C ALA A 154 -10.41 -30.13 4.27
N THR A 155 -9.18 -30.65 4.33
CA THR A 155 -7.98 -29.84 4.48
C THR A 155 -6.99 -30.08 3.35
N ILE A 156 -6.26 -29.04 3.00
CA ILE A 156 -5.09 -29.11 2.12
C ILE A 156 -3.88 -28.76 2.97
N ASN A 157 -3.00 -29.75 3.19
CA ASN A 157 -1.82 -29.62 4.03
C ASN A 157 -0.56 -29.69 3.16
N VAL A 158 0.29 -28.68 3.25
CA VAL A 158 1.56 -28.58 2.51
C VAL A 158 2.65 -28.29 3.53
N ILE A 159 3.39 -29.33 3.92
CA ILE A 159 4.20 -29.29 5.14
C ILE A 159 5.59 -29.88 4.88
N ASP A 160 6.62 -29.37 5.58
CA ASP A 160 7.98 -29.91 5.56
C ASP A 160 8.61 -29.94 4.15
N ASN A 161 8.90 -28.75 3.63
CA ASN A 161 9.47 -28.51 2.29
C ASN A 161 8.59 -28.95 1.11
N ALA A 162 7.29 -29.17 1.34
CA ALA A 162 6.37 -29.62 0.32
C ALA A 162 5.90 -28.49 -0.60
N LYS A 163 5.30 -28.86 -1.74
CA LYS A 163 4.83 -27.91 -2.74
C LYS A 163 3.40 -28.20 -3.16
N PHE A 164 2.61 -27.15 -3.31
CA PHE A 164 1.29 -27.21 -3.93
C PHE A 164 1.23 -26.23 -5.09
N LYS A 165 0.71 -26.66 -6.24
CA LYS A 165 0.63 -25.83 -7.43
C LYS A 165 -0.65 -26.08 -8.21
N ILE A 166 -1.32 -25.00 -8.61
CA ILE A 166 -2.36 -24.99 -9.65
C ILE A 166 -1.91 -24.01 -10.71
N GLU A 167 -1.84 -24.45 -11.98
CA GLU A 167 -1.44 -23.59 -13.10
C GLU A 167 -2.32 -23.76 -14.32
N GLY A 168 -2.57 -22.66 -15.03
CA GLY A 168 -3.22 -22.66 -16.34
C GLY A 168 -4.73 -22.93 -16.32
N LEU A 169 -5.40 -22.86 -15.16
CA LEU A 169 -6.85 -23.05 -15.03
C LEU A 169 -7.68 -21.89 -15.61
N ASN A 170 -7.03 -20.94 -16.27
CA ASN A 170 -7.68 -19.79 -16.87
C ASN A 170 -8.46 -20.21 -18.13
N THR A 171 -9.71 -20.57 -17.96
CA THR A 171 -10.60 -20.91 -19.06
C THR A 171 -11.42 -19.69 -19.42
N SER A 172 -11.18 -19.13 -20.58
CA SER A 172 -11.96 -18.01 -21.13
C SER A 172 -13.47 -18.29 -21.05
N GLY A 173 -14.17 -17.54 -20.21
CA GLY A 173 -15.63 -17.49 -20.14
C GLY A 173 -16.33 -18.50 -19.20
N LYS A 174 -15.61 -19.33 -18.43
CA LYS A 174 -16.21 -20.19 -17.40
C LYS A 174 -15.57 -19.96 -16.03
N ALA A 175 -16.37 -20.03 -14.96
CA ALA A 175 -15.96 -19.70 -13.59
C ALA A 175 -15.09 -20.81 -12.97
N GLY A 176 -13.88 -21.01 -13.49
CA GLY A 176 -12.92 -22.00 -12.96
C GLY A 176 -12.26 -21.51 -11.67
N GLN A 177 -12.59 -22.14 -10.54
CA GLN A 177 -11.98 -21.82 -9.25
C GLN A 177 -10.77 -22.74 -9.02
N GLY A 178 -9.67 -22.17 -8.52
CA GLY A 178 -8.55 -23.02 -8.10
C GLY A 178 -8.99 -23.99 -7.02
N ILE A 179 -9.43 -23.46 -5.88
CA ILE A 179 -9.92 -24.26 -4.76
C ILE A 179 -11.23 -23.68 -4.26
N GLN A 180 -12.22 -24.54 -4.10
CA GLN A 180 -13.45 -24.23 -3.38
C GLN A 180 -13.63 -25.22 -2.24
N LEU A 181 -13.51 -24.74 -1.00
CA LEU A 181 -13.77 -25.55 0.19
C LEU A 181 -15.19 -25.31 0.70
N ASP A 182 -15.67 -26.19 1.56
CA ASP A 182 -16.87 -25.98 2.36
C ASP A 182 -16.54 -25.09 3.57
N MET A 183 -17.47 -24.21 3.95
CA MET A 183 -17.36 -23.36 5.15
C MET A 183 -17.46 -24.16 6.48
N THR A 184 -17.48 -25.47 6.42
CA THR A 184 -17.51 -26.34 7.61
C THR A 184 -16.30 -26.10 8.50
N ALA A 185 -16.53 -25.96 9.80
CA ALA A 185 -15.47 -25.74 10.78
C ALA A 185 -14.39 -26.83 10.70
N GLY A 186 -13.13 -26.38 10.63
CA GLY A 186 -11.96 -27.26 10.51
C GLY A 186 -11.56 -27.60 9.07
N SER A 187 -12.28 -27.09 8.05
CA SER A 187 -11.76 -27.05 6.68
C SER A 187 -10.74 -25.93 6.54
N GLY A 188 -9.76 -26.10 5.64
CA GLY A 188 -8.77 -25.04 5.43
C GLY A 188 -7.58 -25.45 4.59
N ILE A 189 -6.70 -24.48 4.39
CA ILE A 189 -5.40 -24.59 3.72
C ILE A 189 -4.31 -24.32 4.74
N PHE A 190 -3.39 -25.27 4.93
CA PHE A 190 -2.31 -25.20 5.90
C PHE A 190 -0.96 -25.37 5.19
N VAL A 191 -0.12 -24.34 5.21
CA VAL A 191 1.19 -24.33 4.56
C VAL A 191 2.25 -24.06 5.62
N LYS A 192 3.15 -25.02 5.87
CA LYS A 192 4.06 -24.97 7.01
C LYS A 192 5.47 -25.46 6.67
N ASN A 193 6.43 -25.01 7.48
CA ASN A 193 7.78 -25.55 7.52
C ASN A 193 8.48 -25.55 6.15
N ASN A 194 8.82 -24.34 5.67
CA ASN A 194 9.55 -24.12 4.42
C ASN A 194 8.84 -24.66 3.15
N SER A 195 7.51 -24.66 3.17
CA SER A 195 6.71 -25.13 2.07
C SER A 195 6.24 -24.01 1.15
N SER A 196 5.76 -24.36 -0.03
CA SER A 196 5.27 -23.37 -1.01
C SER A 196 3.89 -23.74 -1.55
N PHE A 197 3.05 -22.71 -1.67
CA PHE A 197 1.72 -22.81 -2.24
C PHE A 197 1.57 -21.79 -3.36
N LEU A 198 1.14 -22.24 -4.54
CA LEU A 198 0.96 -21.38 -5.72
C LEU A 198 -0.37 -21.70 -6.41
N ILE A 199 -1.17 -20.67 -6.66
CA ILE A 199 -2.24 -20.71 -7.66
C ILE A 199 -1.92 -19.63 -8.71
N ASP A 200 -1.76 -20.04 -9.96
CA ASP A 200 -1.43 -19.18 -11.09
C ASP A 200 -2.41 -19.39 -12.25
N GLY A 201 -3.16 -18.34 -12.59
CA GLY A 201 -4.04 -18.39 -13.75
C GLY A 201 -5.34 -19.16 -13.52
N ALA A 202 -6.04 -18.97 -12.40
CA ALA A 202 -7.42 -19.39 -12.18
C ALA A 202 -8.42 -18.28 -12.48
N ASN A 203 -9.73 -18.58 -12.55
CA ASN A 203 -10.74 -17.51 -12.51
C ASN A 203 -10.78 -16.90 -11.12
N ARG A 204 -10.98 -17.74 -10.07
CA ARG A 204 -10.79 -17.35 -8.67
C ARG A 204 -9.75 -18.26 -8.06
N GLY A 205 -8.86 -17.70 -7.23
CA GLY A 205 -7.81 -18.50 -6.61
C GLY A 205 -8.36 -19.51 -5.62
N TYR A 206 -8.85 -19.06 -4.47
CA TYR A 206 -9.58 -19.90 -3.53
C TYR A 206 -10.82 -19.18 -2.99
N VAL A 207 -11.86 -19.94 -2.72
CA VAL A 207 -13.13 -19.44 -2.20
C VAL A 207 -13.67 -20.35 -1.08
N ASN A 208 -14.48 -19.75 -0.20
CA ASN A 208 -15.12 -20.44 0.91
C ASN A 208 -14.14 -21.19 1.81
N SER A 209 -12.88 -20.73 1.92
CA SER A 209 -11.92 -21.32 2.86
C SER A 209 -12.14 -20.76 4.26
N PRO A 210 -12.56 -21.55 5.25
CA PRO A 210 -12.74 -21.05 6.62
C PRO A 210 -11.45 -20.56 7.23
N THR A 211 -10.34 -21.23 6.92
CA THR A 211 -9.01 -20.93 7.44
C THR A 211 -7.95 -21.11 6.36
N VAL A 212 -7.07 -20.12 6.24
CA VAL A 212 -5.76 -20.24 5.58
C VAL A 212 -4.70 -19.90 6.62
N TYR A 213 -3.82 -20.84 6.88
CA TYR A 213 -2.73 -20.71 7.85
C TYR A 213 -1.39 -20.97 7.16
N VAL A 214 -0.51 -19.98 7.21
CA VAL A 214 0.81 -20.05 6.58
C VAL A 214 1.88 -19.76 7.62
N GLU A 215 2.80 -20.70 7.84
CA GLU A 215 3.86 -20.59 8.84
C GLU A 215 5.21 -21.01 8.26
N ASN A 216 6.24 -20.16 8.42
CA ASN A 216 7.58 -20.39 7.89
C ASN A 216 7.58 -20.78 6.40
N SER A 217 6.74 -20.16 5.57
CA SER A 217 6.44 -20.66 4.23
C SER A 217 6.08 -19.54 3.24
N ASN A 218 5.93 -19.93 1.97
CA ASN A 218 5.52 -19.00 0.90
C ASN A 218 4.11 -19.35 0.40
N PHE A 219 3.28 -18.33 0.22
CA PHE A 219 1.93 -18.47 -0.32
C PHE A 219 1.69 -17.43 -1.41
N THR A 220 1.35 -17.87 -2.61
CA THR A 220 1.12 -16.97 -3.75
C THR A 220 -0.17 -17.33 -4.49
N VAL A 221 -1.00 -16.33 -4.76
CA VAL A 221 -2.14 -16.41 -5.67
C VAL A 221 -2.04 -15.27 -6.65
N GLN A 222 -1.94 -15.60 -7.93
CA GLN A 222 -1.69 -14.60 -8.96
C GLN A 222 -2.40 -14.89 -10.28
N ASN A 223 -2.51 -13.82 -11.10
CA ASN A 223 -3.03 -13.88 -12.48
C ASN A 223 -4.46 -14.47 -12.56
N CYS A 224 -5.26 -14.32 -11.50
CA CYS A 224 -6.65 -14.73 -11.52
C CYS A 224 -7.49 -13.75 -12.37
N THR A 225 -8.45 -14.28 -13.13
CA THR A 225 -9.34 -13.44 -13.95
C THR A 225 -10.52 -12.86 -13.17
N ALA A 226 -10.60 -13.13 -11.86
CA ALA A 226 -11.49 -12.51 -10.88
C ALA A 226 -10.77 -12.43 -9.50
N ASN A 227 -11.48 -12.58 -8.39
CA ASN A 227 -10.88 -12.49 -7.05
C ASN A 227 -9.86 -13.59 -6.80
N ALA A 228 -8.69 -13.21 -6.27
CA ALA A 228 -7.69 -14.19 -5.85
C ALA A 228 -8.15 -15.00 -4.64
N SER A 229 -8.91 -14.38 -3.74
CA SER A 229 -9.35 -15.04 -2.51
C SER A 229 -10.72 -14.59 -2.03
N ASN A 230 -11.37 -15.46 -1.28
CA ASN A 230 -12.53 -15.18 -0.44
C ASN A 230 -12.57 -16.21 0.69
N GLY A 231 -12.38 -15.76 1.94
CA GLY A 231 -12.27 -16.66 3.07
C GLY A 231 -12.66 -16.06 4.43
N GLY A 232 -12.59 -16.88 5.47
CA GLY A 232 -12.84 -16.52 6.86
C GLY A 232 -11.61 -15.90 7.54
N LEU A 233 -10.66 -16.74 7.95
CA LEU A 233 -9.40 -16.35 8.59
C LEU A 233 -8.24 -16.55 7.63
N PHE A 234 -7.39 -15.53 7.51
CA PHE A 234 -6.05 -15.65 6.93
C PHE A 234 -5.02 -15.30 8.01
N GLU A 235 -4.16 -16.26 8.34
CA GLU A 235 -3.10 -16.07 9.33
C GLU A 235 -1.74 -16.39 8.73
N ALA A 236 -0.80 -15.45 8.81
CA ALA A 236 0.58 -15.57 8.35
C ALA A 236 1.56 -15.39 9.51
N LYS A 237 2.48 -16.37 9.68
CA LYS A 237 3.56 -16.34 10.66
C LYS A 237 4.90 -16.62 9.99
N ASN A 238 5.87 -15.71 10.13
CA ASN A 238 7.19 -15.82 9.53
C ASN A 238 7.14 -16.25 8.05
N SER A 239 6.27 -15.61 7.26
CA SER A 239 5.90 -16.08 5.93
C SER A 239 5.84 -14.97 4.91
N LYS A 240 6.03 -15.34 3.64
CA LYS A 240 5.87 -14.43 2.50
C LYS A 240 4.58 -14.75 1.76
N ILE A 241 3.69 -13.77 1.71
CA ILE A 241 2.36 -13.88 1.14
C ILE A 241 2.23 -12.93 -0.05
N ASN A 242 1.80 -13.42 -1.19
CA ASN A 242 1.62 -12.61 -2.40
C ASN A 242 0.24 -12.81 -3.02
N PHE A 243 -0.44 -11.71 -3.34
CA PHE A 243 -1.65 -11.63 -4.14
C PHE A 243 -1.41 -10.65 -5.27
N LEU A 244 -1.09 -11.14 -6.48
CA LEU A 244 -0.51 -10.33 -7.54
C LEU A 244 -1.33 -10.42 -8.84
N ASN A 245 -1.51 -9.26 -9.50
CA ASN A 245 -2.04 -9.19 -10.87
C ASN A 245 -3.41 -9.87 -11.04
N ASN A 246 -4.29 -9.78 -10.05
CA ASN A 246 -5.60 -10.41 -10.14
C ASN A 246 -6.64 -9.42 -10.68
N ALA A 247 -7.55 -9.88 -11.54
CA ALA A 247 -8.60 -9.03 -12.12
C ALA A 247 -9.80 -8.80 -11.17
N GLY A 248 -9.63 -9.09 -9.89
CA GLY A 248 -10.55 -8.83 -8.80
C GLY A 248 -9.81 -8.38 -7.54
N HIS A 249 -10.32 -8.76 -6.37
CA HIS A 249 -9.63 -8.54 -5.11
C HIS A 249 -8.39 -9.43 -4.98
N GLY A 250 -7.33 -8.91 -4.36
CA GLY A 250 -6.21 -9.71 -3.91
C GLY A 250 -6.61 -10.57 -2.69
N LEU A 251 -6.33 -10.12 -1.48
CA LEU A 251 -6.75 -10.79 -0.24
C LEU A 251 -8.11 -10.26 0.23
N SER A 252 -9.14 -11.10 0.13
CA SER A 252 -10.47 -10.84 0.72
C SER A 252 -10.72 -11.85 1.83
N THR A 253 -10.89 -11.37 3.06
CA THR A 253 -11.01 -12.24 4.24
C THR A 253 -11.94 -11.62 5.30
N GLY A 254 -12.41 -12.44 6.23
CA GLY A 254 -13.08 -11.96 7.44
C GLY A 254 -12.09 -11.40 8.45
N ILE A 255 -10.99 -12.12 8.67
CA ILE A 255 -9.93 -11.79 9.64
C ILE A 255 -8.57 -11.97 8.97
N LEU A 256 -7.70 -10.97 9.11
CA LEU A 256 -6.29 -11.01 8.71
C LEU A 256 -5.39 -10.90 9.95
N LYS A 257 -4.51 -11.89 10.14
CA LYS A 257 -3.46 -11.86 11.17
C LYS A 257 -2.09 -12.04 10.54
N VAL A 258 -1.18 -11.12 10.82
CA VAL A 258 0.18 -11.09 10.26
C VAL A 258 1.18 -10.93 11.39
N SER A 259 2.09 -11.89 11.52
CA SER A 259 3.02 -11.90 12.66
C SER A 259 4.38 -12.53 12.32
N ASN A 260 5.35 -12.30 13.22
CA ASN A 260 6.68 -12.93 13.19
C ASN A 260 7.43 -12.67 11.87
N ASN A 261 7.70 -11.41 11.54
CA ASN A 261 8.40 -10.98 10.31
C ASN A 261 7.68 -11.36 9.00
N SER A 262 6.38 -11.57 9.04
CA SER A 262 5.63 -11.87 7.83
C SER A 262 5.51 -10.66 6.91
N VAL A 263 5.51 -10.93 5.60
CA VAL A 263 5.27 -9.92 4.57
C VAL A 263 4.03 -10.30 3.78
N VAL A 264 3.01 -9.43 3.80
CA VAL A 264 1.83 -9.55 2.95
C VAL A 264 1.91 -8.51 1.84
N ASN A 265 2.02 -8.97 0.61
CA ASN A 265 2.09 -8.14 -0.59
C ASN A 265 0.85 -8.39 -1.48
N ALA A 266 0.04 -7.35 -1.65
CA ALA A 266 -1.12 -7.35 -2.52
C ALA A 266 -0.97 -6.22 -3.55
N THR A 267 -0.45 -6.55 -4.73
CA THR A 267 -0.07 -5.56 -5.72
C THR A 267 -0.71 -5.84 -7.08
N ASN A 268 -1.10 -4.73 -7.76
CA ASN A 268 -1.66 -4.76 -9.11
C ASN A 268 -2.91 -5.64 -9.23
N ASN A 269 -3.84 -5.49 -8.26
CA ASN A 269 -5.14 -6.15 -8.33
C ASN A 269 -6.21 -5.16 -8.82
N ALA A 270 -7.18 -5.63 -9.60
CA ALA A 270 -8.16 -4.74 -10.23
C ALA A 270 -9.09 -4.04 -9.24
N TYR A 271 -9.32 -4.65 -8.07
CA TYR A 271 -10.08 -4.07 -6.97
C TYR A 271 -9.18 -3.81 -5.76
N TYR A 272 -9.65 -4.08 -4.54
CA TYR A 272 -8.80 -3.88 -3.34
C TYR A 272 -7.66 -4.89 -3.31
N GLY A 273 -6.48 -4.40 -2.93
CA GLY A 273 -5.37 -5.28 -2.60
C GLY A 273 -5.72 -6.16 -1.40
N ILE A 274 -6.20 -5.54 -0.31
CA ILE A 274 -6.59 -6.23 0.92
C ILE A 274 -7.97 -5.74 1.37
N THR A 275 -8.90 -6.66 1.65
CA THR A 275 -10.15 -6.35 2.34
C THR A 275 -10.34 -7.26 3.54
N SER A 276 -10.75 -6.68 4.67
CA SER A 276 -11.19 -7.45 5.82
C SER A 276 -12.52 -6.91 6.35
N THR A 277 -13.46 -7.81 6.60
CA THR A 277 -14.78 -7.42 7.10
C THR A 277 -14.84 -7.29 8.62
N ASN A 278 -13.93 -7.94 9.35
CA ASN A 278 -13.98 -7.99 10.82
C ASN A 278 -12.71 -7.50 11.50
N GLU A 279 -11.53 -8.03 11.12
CA GLU A 279 -10.30 -7.75 11.86
C GLU A 279 -9.07 -7.71 10.94
N ILE A 280 -8.17 -6.75 11.18
CA ILE A 280 -6.79 -6.72 10.67
C ILE A 280 -5.86 -6.56 11.87
N THR A 281 -4.98 -7.52 12.12
CA THR A 281 -3.95 -7.43 13.17
C THR A 281 -2.57 -7.68 12.55
N VAL A 282 -1.64 -6.77 12.81
CA VAL A 282 -0.24 -6.86 12.35
C VAL A 282 0.67 -6.62 13.53
N ASP A 283 1.61 -7.52 13.77
CA ASP A 283 2.59 -7.38 14.85
C ASP A 283 3.72 -6.41 14.50
N ASP A 284 4.62 -6.19 15.46
CA ASP A 284 5.69 -5.20 15.45
C ASP A 284 6.80 -5.45 14.41
N SER A 285 6.92 -6.67 13.93
CA SER A 285 7.98 -7.10 13.02
C SER A 285 7.51 -7.28 11.57
N SER A 286 6.21 -7.15 11.33
CA SER A 286 5.60 -7.54 10.07
C SER A 286 5.32 -6.37 9.14
N THR A 287 5.15 -6.70 7.84
CA THR A 287 4.99 -5.69 6.78
C THR A 287 3.75 -5.97 5.95
N ILE A 288 3.00 -4.92 5.64
CA ILE A 288 1.95 -4.92 4.62
C ILE A 288 2.35 -3.99 3.47
N ILE A 289 2.24 -4.49 2.24
CA ILE A 289 2.39 -3.74 0.99
C ILE A 289 1.10 -3.93 0.20
N SER A 290 0.41 -2.82 -0.11
CA SER A 290 -0.81 -2.88 -0.91
C SER A 290 -0.79 -1.75 -1.95
N ASN A 291 -0.16 -2.03 -3.09
CA ASN A 291 0.23 -1.04 -4.08
C ASN A 291 -0.44 -1.28 -5.44
N GLU A 292 -0.62 -0.18 -6.22
CA GLU A 292 -1.06 -0.24 -7.61
C GLU A 292 -2.40 -0.96 -7.83
N ASN A 293 -3.24 -1.05 -6.79
CA ASN A 293 -4.54 -1.70 -6.88
C ASN A 293 -5.64 -0.72 -7.36
N GLY A 294 -6.81 -1.26 -7.72
CA GLY A 294 -7.99 -0.47 -8.06
C GLY A 294 -8.08 -0.06 -9.54
N TYR A 295 -7.32 -0.64 -10.46
CA TYR A 295 -7.37 -0.27 -11.87
C TYR A 295 -8.71 -0.64 -12.55
N GLY A 296 -9.57 -1.45 -11.90
CA GLY A 296 -10.92 -1.79 -12.34
C GLY A 296 -12.00 -0.76 -11.98
N PHE A 297 -11.65 0.48 -11.61
CA PHE A 297 -12.52 1.60 -11.23
C PHE A 297 -13.17 1.54 -9.85
N ILE A 298 -13.05 0.47 -9.12
CA ILE A 298 -13.57 0.29 -7.76
C ILE A 298 -12.51 -0.42 -6.93
N GLY A 299 -12.22 0.09 -5.75
CA GLY A 299 -11.27 -0.53 -4.86
C GLY A 299 -9.94 0.24 -4.80
N GLY A 300 -9.03 -0.19 -3.97
CA GLY A 300 -7.76 0.49 -3.72
C GLY A 300 -6.80 -0.35 -2.91
N GLY A 301 -6.11 0.27 -1.95
CA GLY A 301 -5.12 -0.42 -1.15
C GLY A 301 -5.76 -1.37 -0.13
N ILE A 302 -6.14 -0.83 1.03
CA ILE A 302 -6.73 -1.59 2.15
C ILE A 302 -8.14 -1.09 2.44
N ARG A 303 -9.07 -2.02 2.66
CA ARG A 303 -10.40 -1.73 3.18
C ARG A 303 -10.67 -2.49 4.47
N LEU A 304 -11.07 -1.76 5.52
CA LEU A 304 -11.53 -2.34 6.78
C LEU A 304 -13.02 -2.08 7.00
N GLY A 305 -13.78 -3.15 7.15
CA GLY A 305 -15.21 -3.07 7.43
C GLY A 305 -16.08 -2.77 6.22
N THR A 306 -17.34 -2.40 6.47
CA THR A 306 -18.33 -2.07 5.46
C THR A 306 -19.16 -0.87 5.89
N SER A 307 -19.66 -0.09 4.93
CA SER A 307 -20.47 1.11 5.16
C SER A 307 -21.76 0.85 5.97
N GLY A 308 -22.32 -0.35 5.89
CA GLY A 308 -23.50 -0.74 6.66
C GLY A 308 -23.23 -1.14 8.11
N LYS A 309 -21.96 -1.22 8.55
CA LYS A 309 -21.55 -1.67 9.89
C LYS A 309 -20.40 -0.81 10.44
N LEU A 310 -20.64 0.50 10.58
CA LEU A 310 -19.63 1.42 11.07
C LEU A 310 -19.10 1.04 12.46
N ASN A 311 -17.79 1.17 12.65
CA ASN A 311 -17.06 0.92 13.91
C ASN A 311 -17.24 -0.50 14.51
N LYS A 312 -17.66 -1.49 13.70
CA LYS A 312 -17.77 -2.89 14.15
C LYS A 312 -16.50 -3.71 13.88
N SER A 313 -15.76 -3.34 12.85
CA SER A 313 -14.49 -3.98 12.49
C SER A 313 -13.33 -3.33 13.22
N VAL A 314 -12.26 -4.08 13.48
CA VAL A 314 -11.11 -3.61 14.25
C VAL A 314 -9.82 -3.80 13.44
N GLY A 315 -9.03 -2.74 13.34
CA GLY A 315 -7.67 -2.76 12.77
C GLY A 315 -6.65 -2.37 13.84
N ASN A 316 -5.67 -3.22 14.10
CA ASN A 316 -4.58 -2.96 15.02
C ASN A 316 -3.25 -3.24 14.34
N ILE A 317 -2.46 -2.21 14.13
CA ILE A 317 -1.11 -2.30 13.60
C ILE A 317 -0.15 -1.94 14.74
N ALA A 318 0.68 -2.89 15.15
CA ALA A 318 1.57 -2.73 16.29
C ALA A 318 2.74 -1.78 15.99
N SER A 319 3.30 -1.19 17.04
CA SER A 319 4.48 -0.33 16.94
C SER A 319 5.67 -1.10 16.36
N GLY A 320 6.34 -0.55 15.35
CA GLY A 320 7.44 -1.21 14.63
C GLY A 320 7.02 -1.84 13.29
N ALA A 321 5.75 -2.14 13.09
CA ALA A 321 5.24 -2.64 11.82
C ALA A 321 5.43 -1.61 10.68
N LYS A 322 5.46 -2.13 9.44
CA LYS A 322 5.54 -1.29 8.24
C LYS A 322 4.31 -1.48 7.35
N VAL A 323 3.73 -0.37 6.89
CA VAL A 323 2.59 -0.37 5.96
C VAL A 323 2.87 0.61 4.81
N THR A 324 2.82 0.12 3.58
CA THR A 324 3.01 0.93 2.37
C THR A 324 1.80 0.79 1.45
N LEU A 325 1.18 1.93 1.13
CA LEU A 325 0.01 2.04 0.25
C LEU A 325 0.34 3.03 -0.86
N LYS A 326 0.84 2.54 -1.99
CA LYS A 326 1.37 3.40 -3.04
C LYS A 326 0.72 3.15 -4.40
N GLY A 327 0.43 4.22 -5.14
CA GLY A 327 0.04 4.15 -6.54
C GLY A 327 -1.32 3.50 -6.81
N ASN A 328 -2.16 3.33 -5.78
CA ASN A 328 -3.49 2.76 -5.96
C ASN A 328 -4.39 3.71 -6.77
N LYS A 329 -5.32 3.15 -7.54
CA LYS A 329 -6.21 3.90 -8.46
C LYS A 329 -7.58 4.20 -7.86
N SER A 330 -7.72 4.04 -6.55
CA SER A 330 -8.80 4.47 -5.69
C SER A 330 -8.25 4.70 -4.29
N ASN A 331 -9.10 4.84 -3.24
CA ASN A 331 -8.63 5.11 -1.89
C ASN A 331 -7.52 4.15 -1.46
N ALA A 332 -6.37 4.66 -1.03
CA ALA A 332 -5.31 3.80 -0.53
C ALA A 332 -5.74 3.10 0.77
N LEU A 333 -6.41 3.84 1.66
CA LEU A 333 -7.03 3.31 2.86
C LEU A 333 -8.51 3.72 2.92
N GLU A 334 -9.42 2.75 2.92
CA GLU A 334 -10.86 2.94 3.13
C GLU A 334 -11.26 2.34 4.48
N ASN A 335 -11.62 3.18 5.45
CA ASN A 335 -11.93 2.75 6.81
C ASN A 335 -13.38 2.98 7.20
N TYR A 336 -14.08 1.90 7.53
CA TYR A 336 -15.40 1.89 8.17
C TYR A 336 -15.38 1.36 9.61
N GLY A 337 -14.23 0.87 10.07
CA GLY A 337 -14.02 0.27 11.38
C GLY A 337 -13.36 1.21 12.38
N GLN A 338 -12.80 0.61 13.42
CA GLN A 338 -11.88 1.25 14.36
C GLN A 338 -10.46 0.84 13.97
N PHE A 339 -9.74 1.69 13.22
CA PHE A 339 -8.41 1.38 12.74
C PHE A 339 -7.36 2.18 13.50
N LYS A 340 -6.50 1.48 14.22
CA LYS A 340 -5.43 2.06 15.01
C LYS A 340 -4.08 1.61 14.51
N PHE A 341 -3.27 2.56 14.13
CA PHE A 341 -1.83 2.41 13.98
C PHE A 341 -1.15 2.85 15.28
N ALA A 342 -0.28 2.02 15.84
CA ALA A 342 0.50 2.39 17.02
C ALA A 342 1.55 3.45 16.66
N GLU A 343 2.10 4.14 17.65
CA GLU A 343 2.86 5.38 17.48
C GLU A 343 4.09 5.26 16.55
N ASN A 344 4.83 4.17 16.60
CA ASN A 344 6.05 3.98 15.82
C ASN A 344 5.85 3.07 14.59
N VAL A 345 4.64 2.97 14.07
CA VAL A 345 4.41 2.30 12.78
C VAL A 345 4.99 3.15 11.67
N SER A 346 5.74 2.52 10.75
CA SER A 346 6.15 3.17 9.50
C SER A 346 4.97 3.09 8.51
N LEU A 347 4.19 4.16 8.43
CA LEU A 347 3.04 4.27 7.51
C LEU A 347 3.36 5.24 6.38
N GLU A 348 3.27 4.76 5.13
CA GLU A 348 3.45 5.54 3.92
C GLU A 348 2.24 5.37 3.00
N ILE A 349 1.57 6.48 2.66
CA ILE A 349 0.40 6.55 1.78
C ILE A 349 0.68 7.59 0.71
N THR A 350 1.13 7.15 -0.48
CA THR A 350 1.68 8.06 -1.48
C THR A 350 1.24 7.74 -2.90
N GLU A 351 1.15 8.77 -3.74
CA GLU A 351 0.91 8.65 -5.19
C GLU A 351 -0.41 7.92 -5.55
N ASN A 352 -1.39 7.92 -4.65
CA ASN A 352 -2.68 7.30 -4.89
C ASN A 352 -3.64 8.27 -5.60
N LYS A 353 -4.52 7.75 -6.46
CA LYS A 353 -5.47 8.57 -7.25
C LYS A 353 -6.87 8.01 -7.11
N ASP A 354 -7.83 8.85 -6.74
CA ASP A 354 -9.25 8.48 -6.64
C ASP A 354 -10.12 9.42 -7.46
N LYS A 355 -11.10 8.87 -8.16
CA LYS A 355 -12.08 9.64 -8.95
C LYS A 355 -13.18 10.29 -8.12
N SER A 356 -13.12 10.18 -6.81
CA SER A 356 -14.10 10.71 -5.87
C SER A 356 -13.42 11.45 -4.73
N ASN A 357 -13.39 10.91 -3.53
CA ASN A 357 -12.91 11.59 -2.32
C ASN A 357 -11.89 10.73 -1.57
N GLY A 358 -10.90 11.37 -0.95
CA GLY A 358 -9.98 10.71 -0.03
C GLY A 358 -9.01 9.76 -0.73
N ALA A 359 -8.28 10.21 -1.75
CA ALA A 359 -7.37 9.35 -2.49
C ALA A 359 -6.34 8.66 -1.59
N GLY A 360 -5.75 9.39 -0.65
CA GLY A 360 -4.94 8.79 0.39
C GLY A 360 -5.81 7.99 1.36
N ILE A 361 -6.74 8.66 2.04
CA ILE A 361 -7.56 8.05 3.10
C ILE A 361 -9.03 8.50 2.97
N PHE A 362 -9.93 7.55 2.84
CA PHE A 362 -11.36 7.74 3.09
C PHE A 362 -11.70 7.16 4.46
N ASN A 363 -12.13 8.01 5.40
CA ASN A 363 -12.50 7.58 6.74
C ASN A 363 -13.98 7.85 7.05
N ALA A 364 -14.75 6.80 7.34
CA ALA A 364 -16.11 6.89 7.87
C ALA A 364 -16.23 6.27 9.27
N GLY A 365 -15.18 5.62 9.76
CA GLY A 365 -15.08 5.03 11.09
C GLY A 365 -14.23 5.87 12.05
N THR A 366 -13.47 5.19 12.89
CA THR A 366 -12.47 5.81 13.77
C THR A 366 -11.07 5.42 13.30
N LEU A 367 -10.22 6.41 13.03
CA LEU A 367 -8.86 6.21 12.54
C LEU A 367 -7.86 6.92 13.46
N THR A 368 -6.82 6.21 13.87
CA THR A 368 -5.65 6.81 14.52
C THR A 368 -4.43 6.53 13.67
N LEU A 369 -3.80 7.59 13.17
CA LEU A 369 -2.53 7.52 12.45
C LEU A 369 -1.35 7.52 13.42
N PRO A 370 -0.21 6.91 13.07
CA PRO A 370 1.00 6.95 13.88
C PRO A 370 1.67 8.32 13.78
N SER A 371 2.44 8.70 14.80
CA SER A 371 3.38 9.81 14.65
C SER A 371 4.32 9.56 13.47
N LYS A 372 4.55 10.58 12.64
CA LYS A 372 5.39 10.50 11.44
C LYS A 372 4.78 9.64 10.30
N ALA A 373 3.47 9.35 10.32
CA ALA A 373 2.81 8.87 9.12
C ALA A 373 3.04 9.86 7.97
N ILE A 374 3.30 9.34 6.78
CA ILE A 374 3.48 10.15 5.56
C ILE A 374 2.26 9.93 4.67
N VAL A 375 1.48 11.00 4.45
CA VAL A 375 0.35 11.03 3.52
C VAL A 375 0.59 12.18 2.54
N GLN A 376 1.13 11.88 1.37
CA GLN A 376 1.56 12.89 0.39
C GLN A 376 1.33 12.46 -1.05
N ASN A 377 1.28 13.41 -1.96
CA ASN A 377 1.18 13.19 -3.41
C ASN A 377 -0.04 12.31 -3.79
N ASN A 378 -1.12 12.38 -3.00
CA ASN A 378 -2.37 11.70 -3.31
C ASN A 378 -3.31 12.68 -4.03
N HIS A 379 -4.06 12.20 -5.02
CA HIS A 379 -4.94 13.04 -5.85
C HIS A 379 -6.37 12.51 -5.88
N ALA A 380 -7.32 13.32 -5.37
CA ALA A 380 -8.75 13.06 -5.47
C ALA A 380 -9.42 13.99 -6.47
N ASP A 381 -10.33 13.50 -7.30
CA ASP A 381 -11.04 14.35 -8.27
C ASP A 381 -12.03 15.32 -7.60
N ASN A 382 -12.47 15.06 -6.36
CA ASN A 382 -13.37 15.94 -5.63
C ASN A 382 -12.77 16.50 -4.35
N TYR A 383 -12.83 15.79 -3.20
CA TYR A 383 -12.50 16.33 -1.88
C TYR A 383 -11.47 15.51 -1.14
N GLY A 384 -10.58 16.17 -0.39
CA GLY A 384 -9.64 15.52 0.51
C GLY A 384 -8.64 14.65 -0.24
N GLY A 385 -7.71 15.24 -0.98
CA GLY A 385 -6.65 14.50 -1.67
C GLY A 385 -5.88 13.59 -0.72
N GLY A 386 -5.43 14.15 0.42
CA GLY A 386 -4.83 13.39 1.51
C GLY A 386 -5.86 12.61 2.30
N ILE A 387 -6.76 13.30 3.01
CA ILE A 387 -7.76 12.69 3.90
C ILE A 387 -9.16 13.29 3.67
N TYR A 388 -10.13 12.45 3.39
CA TYR A 388 -11.55 12.78 3.45
C TYR A 388 -12.17 12.12 4.67
N ASN A 389 -12.63 12.93 5.65
CA ASN A 389 -13.14 12.44 6.93
C ASN A 389 -14.64 12.65 7.10
N LYS A 390 -15.36 11.55 7.38
CA LYS A 390 -16.79 11.50 7.78
C LYS A 390 -16.98 10.91 9.18
N GLY A 391 -15.92 10.53 9.86
CA GLY A 391 -15.95 9.87 11.16
C GLY A 391 -15.05 10.58 12.17
N THR A 392 -14.13 9.85 12.77
CA THR A 392 -13.12 10.40 13.70
C THR A 392 -11.73 10.10 13.14
N VAL A 393 -10.89 11.13 13.01
CA VAL A 393 -9.47 11.01 12.68
C VAL A 393 -8.62 11.63 13.77
N ASN A 394 -7.60 10.89 14.21
CA ASN A 394 -6.51 11.39 15.02
C ASN A 394 -5.22 11.27 14.21
N ALA A 395 -4.68 12.42 13.76
CA ALA A 395 -3.51 12.54 12.89
C ALA A 395 -2.41 13.41 13.52
N ILE A 396 -2.27 13.36 14.84
CA ILE A 396 -1.27 14.14 15.59
C ILE A 396 0.14 13.73 15.16
N ASN A 397 0.97 14.72 14.81
CA ASN A 397 2.34 14.57 14.32
C ASN A 397 2.50 13.74 13.03
N SER A 398 1.43 13.59 12.26
CA SER A 398 1.47 13.00 10.92
C SER A 398 1.86 14.03 9.88
N ALA A 399 2.64 13.63 8.86
CA ALA A 399 3.02 14.46 7.73
C ALA A 399 1.94 14.41 6.64
N LEU A 400 1.10 15.45 6.59
CA LEU A 400 0.00 15.59 5.64
C LEU A 400 0.30 16.79 4.74
N TYR A 401 0.79 16.59 3.53
CA TYR A 401 1.17 17.69 2.63
C TYR A 401 1.29 17.21 1.17
N ASN A 402 1.28 18.16 0.24
CA ASN A 402 1.40 17.94 -1.20
C ASN A 402 0.39 16.92 -1.75
N ASN A 403 -0.82 16.89 -1.16
CA ASN A 403 -1.93 16.16 -1.75
C ASN A 403 -2.78 17.14 -2.58
N HIS A 404 -3.60 16.60 -3.47
CA HIS A 404 -4.40 17.40 -4.39
C HIS A 404 -5.84 16.94 -4.43
N ALA A 405 -6.76 17.90 -4.44
CA ALA A 405 -8.19 17.65 -4.59
C ALA A 405 -8.77 18.56 -5.69
N GLY A 406 -9.60 18.03 -6.56
CA GLY A 406 -10.18 18.81 -7.66
C GLY A 406 -11.16 19.90 -7.20
N LYS A 407 -11.75 19.77 -6.00
CA LYS A 407 -12.73 20.74 -5.50
C LYS A 407 -12.30 21.45 -4.22
N ALA A 408 -11.92 20.74 -3.18
CA ALA A 408 -11.52 21.37 -1.92
C ALA A 408 -10.74 20.42 -1.01
N GLY A 409 -9.89 21.02 -0.16
CA GLY A 409 -9.14 20.31 0.86
C GLY A 409 -8.07 19.40 0.27
N ASP A 410 -7.07 20.00 -0.35
CA ASP A 410 -5.96 19.25 -0.93
C ASP A 410 -5.41 18.23 0.05
N ASP A 411 -5.12 18.64 1.29
CA ASP A 411 -4.60 17.71 2.29
C ASP A 411 -5.69 17.14 3.20
N ILE A 412 -6.65 17.98 3.66
CA ILE A 412 -7.68 17.60 4.62
C ILE A 412 -9.04 18.13 4.17
N TYR A 413 -10.02 17.24 4.10
CA TYR A 413 -11.43 17.61 4.04
C TYR A 413 -12.20 16.91 5.16
N ASN A 414 -12.74 17.69 6.11
CA ASN A 414 -13.55 17.21 7.22
C ASN A 414 -14.99 17.63 7.04
N VAL A 415 -15.94 16.71 7.01
CA VAL A 415 -17.36 17.05 6.92
C VAL A 415 -17.88 17.53 8.28
N THR A 416 -19.00 18.27 8.28
CA THR A 416 -19.69 18.72 9.50
C THR A 416 -19.93 17.55 10.46
N ASP A 417 -19.72 17.77 11.77
CA ASP A 417 -19.86 16.84 12.88
C ASP A 417 -18.80 15.70 12.92
N ALA A 418 -18.03 15.49 11.89
CA ALA A 418 -16.88 14.58 11.94
C ALA A 418 -15.75 15.19 12.77
N LEU A 419 -15.11 14.38 13.63
CA LEU A 419 -14.00 14.85 14.47
C LEU A 419 -12.67 14.70 13.75
N PHE A 420 -11.90 15.78 13.71
CA PHE A 420 -10.53 15.77 13.19
C PHE A 420 -9.56 16.41 14.19
N ASN A 421 -8.57 15.64 14.62
CA ASN A 421 -7.44 16.08 15.44
C ASN A 421 -6.17 16.04 14.60
N PHE A 422 -5.44 17.14 14.55
CA PHE A 422 -4.19 17.28 13.78
C PHE A 422 -3.20 18.18 14.52
N SER A 423 -1.99 18.28 14.03
CA SER A 423 -0.95 19.15 14.58
C SER A 423 -0.64 20.31 13.61
N LYS A 424 0.20 21.22 14.03
CA LYS A 424 0.78 22.22 13.15
C LYS A 424 1.57 21.53 12.03
N THR A 425 1.72 22.21 10.91
CA THR A 425 2.59 21.79 9.82
C THR A 425 4.05 21.86 10.24
N SER A 426 4.92 21.14 9.51
CA SER A 426 6.36 21.26 9.66
C SER A 426 6.91 22.26 8.63
N ILE A 427 7.72 23.18 9.09
CA ILE A 427 8.43 24.14 8.23
C ILE A 427 9.50 23.49 7.34
N ASP A 428 9.85 22.25 7.62
CA ASP A 428 10.82 21.48 6.81
C ASP A 428 10.19 20.81 5.57
N TRP A 429 8.85 20.91 5.41
CA TRP A 429 8.15 20.38 4.25
C TRP A 429 8.20 21.39 3.11
N ASN A 430 8.59 20.94 1.92
CA ASN A 430 8.54 21.75 0.69
C ASN A 430 7.21 21.53 -0.03
N LEU A 431 6.66 22.62 -0.56
CA LEU A 431 5.56 22.53 -1.53
C LEU A 431 6.08 21.94 -2.85
N ASP A 432 5.27 21.14 -3.51
CA ASP A 432 5.58 20.52 -4.80
C ASP A 432 5.30 21.42 -6.01
N ASP A 433 4.56 22.51 -5.79
CA ASP A 433 4.14 23.45 -6.83
C ASP A 433 4.94 24.79 -6.81
N CYS A 434 5.79 25.01 -5.81
CA CYS A 434 6.68 26.17 -5.74
C CYS A 434 7.90 25.92 -4.83
N ASP A 435 8.94 26.75 -4.97
CA ASP A 435 10.18 26.65 -4.18
C ASP A 435 10.06 27.26 -2.77
N HIS A 436 8.97 26.99 -2.09
CA HIS A 436 8.73 27.50 -0.74
C HIS A 436 8.52 26.39 0.28
N LEU A 437 9.03 26.63 1.49
CA LEU A 437 8.76 25.78 2.64
C LEU A 437 7.32 26.03 3.14
N ILE A 438 6.65 24.95 3.51
CA ILE A 438 5.33 25.02 4.16
C ILE A 438 5.48 25.73 5.51
N ASP A 439 4.64 26.72 5.78
CA ASP A 439 4.66 27.49 7.02
C ASP A 439 3.45 27.26 7.91
N ASP A 440 2.27 26.96 7.35
CA ASP A 440 1.05 26.70 8.15
C ASP A 440 -0.05 25.97 7.36
N TRP A 441 -1.21 25.81 8.01
CA TRP A 441 -2.46 25.40 7.38
C TRP A 441 -3.20 26.59 6.79
N TYR A 442 -3.73 26.40 5.58
CA TYR A 442 -4.53 27.40 4.88
C TYR A 442 -5.88 26.82 4.48
N LEU A 443 -6.92 27.69 4.46
CA LEU A 443 -8.23 27.31 3.94
C LEU A 443 -8.11 27.03 2.43
N ASP A 444 -8.71 25.91 2.02
CA ASP A 444 -8.72 25.45 0.63
C ASP A 444 -10.13 24.95 0.28
N THR A 445 -11.10 25.89 0.26
CA THR A 445 -12.54 25.63 0.05
C THR A 445 -12.92 25.66 -1.43
N GLU A 446 -14.11 25.18 -1.81
CA GLU A 446 -14.59 25.26 -3.19
C GLU A 446 -14.64 26.70 -3.73
N GLU A 447 -14.98 27.66 -2.87
CA GLU A 447 -15.10 29.08 -3.23
C GLU A 447 -13.75 29.76 -3.32
N LYS A 448 -12.78 29.30 -2.51
CA LYS A 448 -11.47 29.90 -2.37
C LYS A 448 -10.41 28.82 -2.25
N ARG A 449 -9.87 28.43 -3.40
CA ARG A 449 -8.78 27.45 -3.49
C ARG A 449 -7.44 28.14 -3.23
N TYR A 450 -6.58 27.45 -2.49
CA TYR A 450 -5.17 27.83 -2.49
C TYR A 450 -4.57 27.53 -3.87
N ASN A 451 -4.20 28.54 -4.61
CA ASN A 451 -3.59 28.39 -5.93
C ASN A 451 -2.46 29.41 -6.14
N VAL A 452 -1.23 28.93 -6.13
CA VAL A 452 -0.01 29.75 -6.35
C VAL A 452 0.05 30.32 -7.77
N HIS A 453 -0.61 29.71 -8.73
CA HIS A 453 -0.50 30.05 -10.16
C HIS A 453 -1.69 30.84 -10.72
N ASP A 454 -2.73 31.07 -9.94
CA ASP A 454 -3.90 31.83 -10.39
C ASP A 454 -3.73 33.32 -10.07
N GLU A 455 -3.28 34.05 -11.06
CA GLU A 455 -2.99 35.49 -10.92
C GLU A 455 -4.21 36.38 -10.65
N GLU A 456 -5.41 35.94 -11.01
CA GLU A 456 -6.64 36.73 -10.85
C GLU A 456 -7.40 36.42 -9.55
N ASN A 457 -7.25 35.21 -9.00
CA ASN A 457 -8.01 34.73 -7.84
C ASN A 457 -7.13 34.27 -6.68
N TYR A 458 -5.93 34.81 -6.58
CA TYR A 458 -5.02 34.44 -5.50
C TYR A 458 -5.62 34.80 -4.14
N PHE A 459 -5.94 33.82 -3.34
CA PHE A 459 -6.43 33.99 -1.99
C PHE A 459 -5.78 33.00 -1.03
N VAL A 460 -5.20 33.52 0.03
CA VAL A 460 -4.60 32.72 1.09
C VAL A 460 -5.17 33.18 2.41
N GLN A 461 -6.00 32.35 3.01
CA GLN A 461 -6.45 32.58 4.38
C GLN A 461 -5.90 31.50 5.28
N LYS A 462 -5.07 31.94 6.22
CA LYS A 462 -4.50 31.08 7.25
C LYS A 462 -5.60 30.50 8.13
N TYR A 463 -5.46 29.20 8.48
CA TYR A 463 -6.30 28.58 9.45
C TYR A 463 -5.73 28.82 10.86
N ASP A 464 -6.35 29.73 11.61
CA ASP A 464 -5.92 30.21 12.93
C ASP A 464 -6.74 29.64 14.10
N LYS A 465 -7.63 28.65 13.80
CA LYS A 465 -8.50 28.03 14.79
C LYS A 465 -7.85 26.84 15.48
N ALA A 466 -8.62 26.18 16.34
CA ALA A 466 -8.17 24.99 17.07
C ALA A 466 -7.85 23.82 16.12
N LEU A 467 -6.79 23.07 16.46
CA LEU A 467 -6.35 21.88 15.73
C LEU A 467 -7.16 20.62 16.08
N GLU A 468 -8.22 20.77 16.86
CA GLU A 468 -9.30 19.82 17.04
C GLU A 468 -10.60 20.47 16.58
N THR A 469 -11.29 19.85 15.64
CA THR A 469 -12.47 20.46 15.03
C THR A 469 -13.54 19.43 14.68
N ARG A 470 -14.80 19.89 14.72
CA ARG A 470 -15.98 19.21 14.17
C ARG A 470 -16.64 20.00 13.05
N GLU A 471 -16.02 21.11 12.66
CA GLU A 471 -16.53 21.96 11.60
C GLU A 471 -16.30 21.33 10.22
N ASN A 472 -17.07 21.79 9.25
CA ASN A 472 -16.76 21.54 7.84
C ASN A 472 -15.53 22.38 7.49
N ILE A 473 -14.41 21.74 7.33
CA ILE A 473 -13.15 22.41 6.96
C ILE A 473 -12.50 21.74 5.76
N ALA A 474 -11.84 22.55 4.96
CA ALA A 474 -11.02 22.12 3.85
C ALA A 474 -9.68 22.84 3.94
N LEU A 475 -8.59 22.10 4.04
CA LEU A 475 -7.26 22.64 4.35
C LEU A 475 -6.19 22.13 3.39
N LYS A 476 -5.20 23.01 3.14
CA LYS A 476 -3.92 22.68 2.51
C LYS A 476 -2.78 23.13 3.44
N ALA A 477 -1.77 22.30 3.60
CA ALA A 477 -0.49 22.67 4.14
C ALA A 477 0.26 23.47 3.08
N ALA A 478 0.53 24.74 3.31
CA ALA A 478 1.01 25.63 2.26
C ALA A 478 1.94 26.73 2.80
N HIS A 479 2.35 27.65 1.94
CA HIS A 479 3.16 28.81 2.24
C HIS A 479 2.36 30.09 2.00
N ASN A 480 2.45 31.05 2.91
CA ASN A 480 1.86 32.35 2.68
C ASN A 480 2.71 33.15 1.70
N LEU A 481 2.12 33.56 0.59
CA LEU A 481 2.78 34.55 -0.30
C LEU A 481 2.69 35.94 0.32
N LEU A 482 3.84 36.57 0.50
CA LEU A 482 3.95 37.85 1.12
C LEU A 482 3.85 38.98 0.07
N GLY A 483 3.00 39.95 0.34
CA GLY A 483 3.06 41.23 -0.34
C GLY A 483 4.28 42.04 0.11
N LYS A 484 4.79 42.91 -0.75
CA LYS A 484 5.97 43.72 -0.49
C LYS A 484 5.63 45.21 -0.54
N VAL A 485 6.08 45.97 0.46
CA VAL A 485 5.99 47.42 0.51
C VAL A 485 7.41 48.00 0.55
N ILE A 486 7.75 48.84 -0.41
CA ILE A 486 9.03 49.54 -0.51
C ILE A 486 8.83 50.98 -0.08
N VAL A 487 9.39 51.35 1.06
CA VAL A 487 9.31 52.72 1.60
C VAL A 487 10.53 53.49 1.15
N LYS A 488 10.31 54.57 0.37
CA LYS A 488 11.35 55.46 -0.14
C LYS A 488 11.28 56.83 0.52
N TYR A 489 12.44 57.41 0.79
CA TYR A 489 12.61 58.75 1.37
C TYR A 489 13.42 59.57 0.40
N VAL A 490 12.75 60.49 -0.32
CA VAL A 490 13.34 61.20 -1.44
C VAL A 490 13.20 62.74 -1.29
N ASP A 491 14.05 63.52 -1.98
CA ASP A 491 13.85 64.96 -2.13
C ASP A 491 12.77 65.26 -3.19
N GLU A 492 12.52 66.63 -3.42
CA GLU A 492 11.54 67.06 -4.41
C GLU A 492 11.95 66.72 -5.86
N GLU A 493 13.24 66.47 -6.12
CA GLU A 493 13.76 66.02 -7.41
C GLU A 493 13.74 64.43 -7.55
N GLY A 494 13.36 63.70 -6.51
CA GLY A 494 13.30 62.24 -6.51
C GLY A 494 14.63 61.58 -6.16
N ASN A 495 15.65 62.30 -5.67
CA ASN A 495 16.90 61.71 -5.20
C ASN A 495 16.69 61.04 -3.82
N GLU A 496 17.22 59.84 -3.64
CA GLU A 496 17.12 59.13 -2.37
C GLU A 496 17.98 59.79 -1.28
N LEU A 497 17.35 60.13 -0.15
CA LEU A 497 17.99 60.78 0.98
C LEU A 497 18.54 59.83 2.03
N ILE A 498 17.86 58.74 2.24
CA ILE A 498 18.28 57.60 3.07
C ILE A 498 17.81 56.30 2.39
N SER A 499 18.47 55.17 2.70
CA SER A 499 18.16 53.90 2.11
C SER A 499 16.69 53.50 2.28
N SER A 500 16.09 52.99 1.23
CA SER A 500 14.73 52.47 1.25
C SER A 500 14.57 51.30 2.26
N ILE A 501 13.37 51.16 2.80
CA ILE A 501 13.01 50.07 3.72
C ILE A 501 12.06 49.14 2.97
N GLU A 502 12.37 47.84 2.97
CA GLU A 502 11.45 46.81 2.50
C GLU A 502 10.69 46.21 3.68
N MET A 503 9.36 46.18 3.56
CA MET A 503 8.45 45.52 4.51
C MET A 503 7.74 44.42 3.77
N THR A 504 7.59 43.26 4.41
CA THR A 504 6.82 42.11 3.88
C THR A 504 5.74 41.72 4.87
N GLY A 505 4.60 41.35 4.36
CA GLY A 505 3.46 40.86 5.15
C GLY A 505 2.53 40.01 4.32
N SER A 506 1.63 39.27 5.00
CA SER A 506 0.65 38.46 4.31
C SER A 506 -0.27 39.32 3.44
N LEU A 507 -0.67 38.79 2.29
CA LEU A 507 -1.66 39.47 1.44
C LEU A 507 -2.93 39.77 2.25
N ASP A 508 -3.53 40.93 2.01
CA ASP A 508 -4.71 41.45 2.72
C ASP A 508 -4.48 41.86 4.19
N ASP A 509 -3.29 41.63 4.77
CA ASP A 509 -2.91 42.23 6.06
C ASP A 509 -2.67 43.72 5.93
N ASN A 510 -2.94 44.47 7.02
CA ASN A 510 -2.70 45.89 7.05
C ASN A 510 -1.21 46.19 7.18
N TYR A 511 -0.74 47.20 6.44
CA TYR A 511 0.56 47.81 6.66
C TYR A 511 0.42 49.26 7.06
N GLU A 512 1.38 49.74 7.83
CA GLU A 512 1.54 51.16 8.17
C GLU A 512 3.02 51.50 8.09
N THR A 513 3.34 52.59 7.39
CA THR A 513 4.69 53.10 7.23
C THR A 513 4.84 54.44 7.96
N GLU A 514 6.05 54.81 8.31
CA GLU A 514 6.35 56.02 9.07
C GLU A 514 7.35 56.91 8.34
N SER A 515 7.19 58.24 8.47
CA SER A 515 8.20 59.19 8.05
C SER A 515 9.44 59.11 8.94
N LYS A 516 10.60 59.52 8.43
CA LYS A 516 11.87 59.61 9.17
C LYS A 516 12.27 61.07 9.36
N GLU A 517 12.89 61.39 10.49
CA GLU A 517 13.58 62.69 10.62
C GLU A 517 14.89 62.62 9.85
N ILE A 518 15.04 63.55 8.86
CA ILE A 518 16.23 63.65 8.01
C ILE A 518 16.89 65.01 8.25
N PRO A 519 18.17 65.06 8.68
CA PRO A 519 18.85 66.32 8.95
C PRO A 519 18.85 67.29 7.74
N ASN A 520 18.47 68.52 7.96
CA ASN A 520 18.34 69.62 6.94
C ASN A 520 17.21 69.41 5.92
N TYR A 521 16.26 68.49 6.21
CA TYR A 521 15.08 68.28 5.38
C TYR A 521 13.81 68.32 6.24
N GLU A 522 12.73 68.80 5.67
CA GLU A 522 11.40 68.85 6.25
C GLU A 522 10.45 68.00 5.38
N LEU A 523 9.59 67.19 6.01
CA LEU A 523 8.60 66.39 5.31
C LEU A 523 7.56 67.28 4.63
N VAL A 524 7.33 67.10 3.33
CA VAL A 524 6.33 67.85 2.58
C VAL A 524 4.91 67.42 2.92
N SER A 525 4.65 66.13 2.89
CA SER A 525 3.35 65.55 3.27
C SER A 525 3.47 64.04 3.52
N ILE A 526 2.54 63.49 4.31
CA ILE A 526 2.41 62.05 4.47
C ILE A 526 1.73 61.49 3.21
N PRO A 527 2.31 60.48 2.54
CA PRO A 527 1.71 59.87 1.36
C PRO A 527 0.37 59.22 1.68
N LEU A 528 -0.58 59.31 0.75
CA LEU A 528 -1.93 58.72 0.93
C LEU A 528 -1.92 57.20 1.14
N ASN A 529 -0.94 56.53 0.56
CA ASN A 529 -0.72 55.08 0.72
C ASN A 529 0.30 54.75 1.82
N SER A 530 0.51 55.64 2.81
CA SER A 530 1.32 55.32 4.00
C SER A 530 0.73 54.23 4.86
N LYS A 531 -0.55 53.95 4.69
CA LYS A 531 -1.30 52.82 5.29
C LYS A 531 -2.12 52.15 4.19
N GLY A 532 -2.23 50.85 4.26
CA GLY A 532 -2.99 50.07 3.29
C GLY A 532 -3.00 48.58 3.62
N VAL A 533 -3.27 47.77 2.63
CA VAL A 533 -3.18 46.30 2.74
C VAL A 533 -2.10 45.82 1.77
N TYR A 534 -1.35 44.79 2.19
CA TYR A 534 -0.39 44.12 1.32
C TYR A 534 -1.11 43.53 0.11
N GLN A 535 -0.58 43.79 -1.07
CA GLN A 535 -1.10 43.31 -2.35
C GLN A 535 -0.05 42.43 -3.05
N LYS A 536 -0.47 41.67 -4.05
CA LYS A 536 0.41 40.83 -4.87
C LYS A 536 1.51 41.67 -5.56
N GLU A 537 1.17 42.88 -5.99
CA GLU A 537 2.10 43.79 -6.64
C GLU A 537 2.89 44.59 -5.60
N ASP A 538 4.17 44.83 -5.88
CA ASP A 538 5.02 45.64 -5.02
C ASP A 538 4.45 47.06 -4.86
N ILE A 539 4.16 47.45 -3.63
CA ILE A 539 3.66 48.79 -3.30
C ILE A 539 4.85 49.71 -2.99
N THR A 540 4.94 50.84 -3.65
CA THR A 540 5.92 51.87 -3.29
C THR A 540 5.25 52.98 -2.51
N VAL A 541 5.72 53.24 -1.29
CA VAL A 541 5.35 54.37 -0.44
C VAL A 541 6.48 55.36 -0.46
N MET A 542 6.22 56.61 -0.92
CA MET A 542 7.24 57.59 -1.14
C MET A 542 7.02 58.82 -0.23
N TYR A 543 7.92 58.99 0.73
CA TYR A 543 7.98 60.21 1.57
C TYR A 543 8.86 61.23 0.91
N VAL A 544 8.28 62.39 0.55
CA VAL A 544 8.97 63.49 -0.12
C VAL A 544 9.36 64.58 0.89
N TYR A 545 10.60 65.01 0.84
CA TYR A 545 11.18 66.00 1.73
C TYR A 545 11.70 67.17 0.97
N LYS A 546 11.54 68.38 1.58
CA LYS A 546 12.06 69.60 1.10
C LYS A 546 13.30 70.00 1.90
N LYS A 547 14.35 70.42 1.20
CA LYS A 547 15.57 70.92 1.86
C LYS A 547 15.29 72.25 2.60
N VAL A 548 15.58 72.28 3.91
CA VAL A 548 15.47 73.52 4.68
C VAL A 548 16.68 74.39 4.38
N SER A 549 16.45 75.53 3.74
CA SER A 549 17.49 76.53 3.56
C SER A 549 17.79 77.16 4.91
N SER A 550 18.96 76.93 5.47
CA SER A 550 19.45 77.67 6.60
C SER A 550 19.81 79.06 6.13
N VAL A 551 18.89 80.04 6.25
CA VAL A 551 19.23 81.46 6.15
C VAL A 551 19.94 81.80 7.45
N PHE A 552 21.25 81.68 7.46
CA PHE A 552 22.03 82.40 8.47
C PHE A 552 21.97 83.84 8.15
N GLU A 553 21.07 84.67 8.78
CA GLU A 553 21.28 86.11 8.95
C GLU A 553 22.50 86.26 9.83
N GLU A 554 23.63 86.62 9.23
CA GLU A 554 24.79 87.21 9.93
C GLU A 554 24.35 88.49 10.60
N GLN A 555 23.86 88.46 11.83
CA GLN A 555 23.83 89.63 12.68
C GLN A 555 25.28 89.91 13.14
N ILE A 556 25.92 90.88 12.54
CA ILE A 556 27.20 91.46 12.99
C ILE A 556 26.92 92.13 14.35
N PRO A 557 27.50 91.68 15.46
CA PRO A 557 27.34 92.39 16.72
C PRO A 557 28.24 93.65 16.74
N PRO A 558 27.80 94.71 17.35
CA PRO A 558 28.66 95.89 17.50
C PRO A 558 29.80 95.55 18.47
N THR A 559 30.99 96.02 18.07
CA THR A 559 32.25 95.87 18.78
C THR A 559 32.24 96.32 20.22
N GLY A 560 32.71 95.39 21.10
CA GLY A 560 33.28 95.68 22.38
C GLY A 560 32.55 95.12 23.61
N GLU A 561 32.99 93.96 24.06
CA GLU A 561 33.36 93.67 25.43
C GLU A 561 33.78 92.18 25.57
N ASN A 562 34.86 92.02 26.33
CA ASN A 562 35.46 90.72 26.61
C ASN A 562 34.54 89.78 27.42
N PHE A 563 34.15 88.63 26.89
CA PHE A 563 33.60 87.54 27.67
C PHE A 563 34.52 86.32 27.67
N LYS A 564 35.00 85.96 28.84
CA LYS A 564 35.67 84.66 29.10
C LYS A 564 34.71 83.51 28.94
N LEU A 565 34.87 82.60 27.96
CA LEU A 565 34.17 81.36 27.90
C LEU A 565 34.79 80.35 28.88
N SER A 566 34.02 79.94 29.90
CA SER A 566 34.34 78.83 30.75
C SER A 566 33.83 77.55 30.14
N TYR A 567 34.77 76.66 29.84
CA TYR A 567 34.44 75.32 29.41
C TYR A 567 33.84 74.45 30.56
N PRO A 568 32.56 74.12 30.57
CA PRO A 568 32.21 72.77 30.93
C PRO A 568 30.94 72.15 30.27
N ILE A 569 30.49 72.57 29.09
CA ILE A 569 29.22 71.97 28.55
C ILE A 569 29.44 70.86 27.52
N PHE A 570 30.64 70.69 26.97
CA PHE A 570 30.91 69.64 25.97
C PHE A 570 31.21 68.28 26.57
N ALA A 571 31.44 68.14 27.89
CA ALA A 571 31.73 66.85 28.52
C ALA A 571 30.49 66.05 28.95
N LEU A 572 29.28 66.67 28.94
CA LEU A 572 28.07 65.96 29.40
C LEU A 572 27.31 65.25 28.27
N ILE A 573 27.48 65.65 27.03
CA ILE A 573 26.78 65.05 25.87
C ILE A 573 27.48 63.77 25.41
N SER A 574 28.82 63.70 25.56
CA SER A 574 29.57 62.46 25.19
C SER A 574 29.38 61.29 26.20
N LEU A 575 28.95 61.55 27.42
CA LEU A 575 28.70 60.48 28.43
C LEU A 575 27.31 59.81 28.29
N ILE A 576 26.34 60.48 27.71
CA ILE A 576 24.98 59.95 27.50
C ILE A 576 24.96 59.00 26.27
N VAL A 577 25.75 59.27 25.25
CA VAL A 577 25.85 58.37 24.07
C VAL A 577 26.63 57.08 24.35
N LEU A 578 27.61 57.13 25.28
CA LEU A 578 28.35 55.91 25.69
C LEU A 578 27.55 55.00 26.66
N ALA A 579 26.61 55.55 27.44
CA ALA A 579 25.76 54.77 28.31
C ALA A 579 24.63 54.04 27.57
N GLY A 580 24.12 54.64 26.46
CA GLY A 580 23.09 54.04 25.61
C GLY A 580 23.57 52.79 24.82
N VAL A 581 24.84 52.78 24.40
CA VAL A 581 25.43 51.69 23.66
C VAL A 581 25.78 50.48 24.56
N PHE A 582 25.98 50.70 25.86
CA PHE A 582 26.31 49.61 26.83
C PHE A 582 25.07 48.86 27.34
N ILE A 583 23.87 49.46 27.23
CA ILE A 583 22.60 48.80 27.69
C ILE A 583 22.02 47.91 26.58
N LEU A 584 22.30 48.19 25.28
CA LEU A 584 21.84 47.41 24.16
C LEU A 584 22.70 46.14 23.86
N LYS A 585 23.88 46.02 24.48
CA LYS A 585 24.76 44.83 24.30
C LYS A 585 24.55 43.71 25.37
N LYS A 586 23.61 43.87 26.30
CA LYS A 586 23.31 42.89 27.37
C LYS A 586 21.94 42.21 27.23
N ARG A 587 21.26 42.34 26.07
CA ARG A 587 20.00 41.65 25.79
C ARG A 587 20.01 41.16 24.32
N ILE A 588 20.97 40.31 23.97
CA ILE A 588 20.88 39.31 22.90
C ILE A 588 21.48 38.02 23.48
#